data_2456b86a19d1888c66916778d8dbf039
#
_entry.id   2456b86a19d1888c66916778d8dbf039
#
_cell.length_a   1.000
_cell.length_b   1.000
_cell.length_c   1.000
_cell.angle_alpha   90.00
_cell.angle_beta   90.00
_cell.angle_gamma   90.00
#
_symmetry.space_group_name_H-M   'P 1'
#
loop_
_entity.id
_entity.type
_entity.pdbx_description
1 polymer ?
#
loop_
_entity_poly.entity_id
_entity_poly.type
_entity_poly.pdbx_seq_one_letter_code
_entity_poly.pdbx_strand_id
1 'polypeptide(L)'
;VFDECDKVQKTLDEFFTPSASFDKFRQNAAALCSEVMNMDTEVLESLDDNEKEYVDKLSISVRVCMAVRNAISAYGNKWQTILSRTFSAEILYNSLCKDNKDNKYISDKVLAHMRRVTLGMDNDKDIEYLMMLVLSQQKESKRLSKAFNDWLTDNNCKPDKTFTDHIKLYLVVAAFDNYIKDISDSYLFLPYERKTQQELTDFLSTRFTAQQKILPSSAMGNLFGMKNDPQKGLILYRQYAFGRALMDRMPWLRLTEEGQPAGPNVLLLSGSSWADGCLQYHVNVPVKYLLEAEEWKRRKIAESKMIDLGTAIRVSGSGSEEREENLTEVIKKIRETIEAELCSEGKLLMIVNSYSEAQTAANYLNRLLSNGKKAACMSREADELDENMILRGEIADFSDHSADIMVAPAQAIERGYNIVDKGGHSAFGSVFFLVRPMEVPDEISSKCTKLNGYLERHCVLSGKKNAFDRAAKLRSEATRQWSVMERQGKMQLSSLDPVMKL
;
A
#
# COMPACT_ATOMS: atom_id res chain seq x y z
N VAL A 1 -0.17 -13.55 -24.10
CA VAL A 1 -0.94 -12.30 -24.23
C VAL A 1 -1.28 -11.80 -22.85
N PHE A 2 -1.01 -10.52 -22.57
CA PHE A 2 -1.44 -9.83 -21.35
C PHE A 2 -2.44 -8.75 -21.75
N ASP A 3 -3.67 -8.97 -21.42
CA ASP A 3 -4.72 -7.97 -21.52
C ASP A 3 -4.69 -7.08 -20.27
N GLU A 4 -5.02 -5.79 -20.41
CA GLU A 4 -4.87 -4.79 -19.34
C GLU A 4 -3.47 -4.84 -18.70
N CYS A 5 -2.42 -4.85 -19.55
CA CYS A 5 -1.04 -5.14 -19.14
C CYS A 5 -0.49 -4.17 -18.09
N ASP A 6 -1.03 -2.99 -17.99
CA ASP A 6 -0.72 -2.00 -16.94
C ASP A 6 -1.20 -2.43 -15.54
N LYS A 7 -2.19 -3.34 -15.44
CA LYS A 7 -2.61 -3.97 -14.17
C LYS A 7 -1.87 -5.26 -13.86
N VAL A 8 -1.33 -5.93 -14.86
CA VAL A 8 -0.67 -7.24 -14.70
C VAL A 8 0.50 -7.16 -13.72
N GLN A 9 1.18 -6.01 -13.64
CA GLN A 9 2.21 -5.82 -12.62
C GLN A 9 1.68 -6.10 -11.22
N LYS A 10 0.55 -5.50 -10.84
CA LYS A 10 -0.04 -5.69 -9.50
C LYS A 10 -0.39 -7.17 -9.28
N THR A 11 -1.01 -7.81 -10.27
CA THR A 11 -1.36 -9.23 -10.18
C THR A 11 -0.14 -10.14 -10.03
N LEU A 12 0.94 -9.86 -10.76
CA LEU A 12 2.19 -10.61 -10.64
C LEU A 12 2.88 -10.35 -9.30
N ASP A 13 2.92 -9.10 -8.85
CA ASP A 13 3.49 -8.75 -7.56
C ASP A 13 2.72 -9.43 -6.40
N GLU A 14 1.40 -9.46 -6.45
CA GLU A 14 0.55 -10.14 -5.48
C GLU A 14 0.74 -11.67 -5.53
N PHE A 15 0.77 -12.25 -6.72
CA PHE A 15 0.97 -13.70 -6.90
C PHE A 15 2.32 -14.18 -6.34
N PHE A 16 3.36 -13.40 -6.54
CA PHE A 16 4.71 -13.75 -6.07
C PHE A 16 5.03 -13.19 -4.67
N THR A 17 4.13 -12.46 -4.04
CA THR A 17 4.31 -11.97 -2.67
C THR A 17 4.17 -13.12 -1.68
N PRO A 18 5.26 -13.57 -1.03
CA PRO A 18 5.18 -14.62 -0.05
C PRO A 18 4.49 -14.12 1.22
N SER A 19 3.70 -14.99 1.82
CA SER A 19 3.07 -14.76 3.10
C SER A 19 3.26 -15.98 4.01
N ALA A 20 3.39 -15.73 5.30
CA ALA A 20 3.53 -16.78 6.31
C ALA A 20 2.64 -16.46 7.52
N SER A 21 2.03 -17.48 8.12
CA SER A 21 1.44 -17.33 9.43
C SER A 21 2.52 -16.90 10.44
N PHE A 22 2.23 -15.87 11.21
CA PHE A 22 3.15 -15.36 12.22
C PHE A 22 3.52 -16.44 13.25
N ASP A 23 2.55 -17.25 13.67
CA ASP A 23 2.80 -18.34 14.59
C ASP A 23 3.69 -19.43 13.96
N LYS A 24 3.50 -19.75 12.69
CA LYS A 24 4.36 -20.69 11.97
C LYS A 24 5.78 -20.15 11.80
N PHE A 25 5.91 -18.88 11.42
CA PHE A 25 7.21 -18.19 11.36
C PHE A 25 7.94 -18.26 12.72
N ARG A 26 7.25 -17.94 13.81
CA ARG A 26 7.79 -18.03 15.17
C ARG A 26 8.20 -19.45 15.57
N GLN A 27 7.37 -20.45 15.24
CA GLN A 27 7.67 -21.84 15.53
C GLN A 27 8.91 -22.33 14.78
N ASN A 28 9.01 -21.99 13.50
CA ASN A 28 10.16 -22.35 12.68
C ASN A 28 11.44 -21.65 13.15
N ALA A 29 11.35 -20.36 13.52
CA ALA A 29 12.46 -19.64 14.11
C ALA A 29 12.91 -20.24 15.45
N ALA A 30 11.96 -20.64 16.31
CA ALA A 30 12.26 -21.29 17.57
C ALA A 30 12.87 -22.70 17.38
N ALA A 31 12.36 -23.47 16.42
CA ALA A 31 12.91 -24.80 16.11
C ALA A 31 14.35 -24.70 15.60
N LEU A 32 14.61 -23.76 14.68
CA LEU A 32 15.96 -23.51 14.16
C LEU A 32 16.92 -23.04 15.27
N CYS A 33 16.47 -22.14 16.14
CA CYS A 33 17.25 -21.70 17.29
C CYS A 33 17.59 -22.88 18.23
N SER A 34 16.61 -23.77 18.52
CA SER A 34 16.83 -24.95 19.33
C SER A 34 17.78 -25.95 18.68
N GLU A 35 17.68 -26.15 17.36
CA GLU A 35 18.61 -27.02 16.62
C GLU A 35 20.03 -26.51 16.69
N VAL A 36 20.24 -25.20 16.52
CA VAL A 36 21.58 -24.59 16.62
C VAL A 36 22.12 -24.69 18.06
N MET A 37 21.29 -24.45 19.08
CA MET A 37 21.70 -24.53 20.46
C MET A 37 22.03 -25.99 20.94
N ASN A 38 21.51 -26.99 20.23
CA ASN A 38 21.81 -28.40 20.49
C ASN A 38 22.94 -28.97 19.61
N MET A 39 23.65 -28.12 18.85
CA MET A 39 24.84 -28.53 18.13
C MET A 39 25.98 -28.86 19.09
N ASP A 40 26.85 -29.77 18.66
CA ASP A 40 28.06 -30.09 19.42
C ASP A 40 28.94 -28.83 19.58
N THR A 41 29.58 -28.71 20.73
CA THR A 41 30.41 -27.56 21.07
C THR A 41 31.48 -27.31 20.03
N GLU A 42 32.09 -28.37 19.47
CA GLU A 42 33.08 -28.29 18.41
C GLU A 42 32.53 -27.63 17.11
N VAL A 43 31.24 -27.91 16.79
CA VAL A 43 30.57 -27.30 15.64
C VAL A 43 30.27 -25.83 15.89
N LEU A 44 29.81 -25.48 17.09
CA LEU A 44 29.54 -24.08 17.47
C LEU A 44 30.82 -23.24 17.52
N GLU A 45 31.93 -23.82 17.96
CA GLU A 45 33.24 -23.15 17.96
C GLU A 45 33.81 -22.96 16.56
N SER A 46 33.47 -23.84 15.62
CA SER A 46 33.89 -23.75 14.22
C SER A 46 33.13 -22.73 13.40
N LEU A 47 32.02 -22.17 13.90
CA LEU A 47 31.26 -21.14 13.24
C LEU A 47 32.09 -19.87 13.10
N ASP A 48 32.02 -19.22 11.94
CA ASP A 48 32.60 -17.91 11.75
C ASP A 48 31.84 -16.80 12.49
N ASP A 49 32.38 -15.59 12.50
CA ASP A 49 31.78 -14.48 13.23
C ASP A 49 30.38 -14.09 12.69
N ASN A 50 30.17 -14.24 11.38
CA ASN A 50 28.85 -13.95 10.75
C ASN A 50 27.82 -15.00 11.12
N GLU A 51 28.22 -16.26 11.17
CA GLU A 51 27.37 -17.37 11.56
C GLU A 51 26.97 -17.27 13.05
N LYS A 52 27.91 -16.90 13.92
CA LYS A 52 27.66 -16.62 15.35
C LYS A 52 26.70 -15.44 15.52
N GLU A 53 26.94 -14.34 14.81
CA GLU A 53 26.04 -13.18 14.83
C GLU A 53 24.64 -13.54 14.35
N TYR A 54 24.52 -14.40 13.34
CA TYR A 54 23.20 -14.87 12.87
C TYR A 54 22.46 -15.69 13.95
N VAL A 55 23.16 -16.60 14.63
CA VAL A 55 22.58 -17.39 15.73
C VAL A 55 22.06 -16.49 16.84
N ASP A 56 22.82 -15.48 17.22
CA ASP A 56 22.40 -14.51 18.23
C ASP A 56 21.16 -13.72 17.77
N LYS A 57 21.14 -13.24 16.55
CA LYS A 57 20.01 -12.55 15.93
C LYS A 57 18.77 -13.44 15.88
N LEU A 58 18.92 -14.72 15.53
CA LEU A 58 17.82 -15.68 15.51
C LEU A 58 17.18 -15.87 16.91
N SER A 59 18.01 -16.00 17.95
CA SER A 59 17.54 -16.08 19.33
C SER A 59 16.75 -14.84 19.76
N ILE A 60 17.22 -13.68 19.38
CA ILE A 60 16.52 -12.39 19.63
C ILE A 60 15.19 -12.35 18.88
N SER A 61 15.13 -12.81 17.63
CA SER A 61 13.93 -12.77 16.81
C SER A 61 12.77 -13.55 17.40
N VAL A 62 13.02 -14.69 18.03
CA VAL A 62 11.98 -15.48 18.72
C VAL A 62 11.34 -14.64 19.84
N ARG A 63 12.17 -13.94 20.62
CA ARG A 63 11.68 -13.06 21.70
C ARG A 63 10.87 -11.88 21.15
N VAL A 64 11.35 -11.27 20.09
CA VAL A 64 10.66 -10.16 19.42
C VAL A 64 9.30 -10.62 18.87
N CYS A 65 9.22 -11.80 18.25
CA CYS A 65 7.95 -12.36 17.80
C CYS A 65 6.94 -12.54 18.95
N MET A 66 7.40 -13.00 20.10
CA MET A 66 6.54 -13.13 21.29
C MET A 66 6.07 -11.77 21.80
N ALA A 67 6.95 -10.77 21.81
CA ALA A 67 6.61 -9.42 22.22
C ALA A 67 5.56 -8.77 21.29
N VAL A 68 5.72 -8.92 19.97
CA VAL A 68 4.74 -8.43 18.99
C VAL A 68 3.37 -9.04 19.20
N ARG A 69 3.29 -10.36 19.36
CA ARG A 69 2.03 -11.06 19.63
C ARG A 69 1.36 -10.55 20.90
N ASN A 70 2.12 -10.39 21.96
CA ASN A 70 1.61 -9.89 23.24
C ASN A 70 1.17 -8.43 23.14
N ALA A 71 1.91 -7.59 22.43
CA ALA A 71 1.56 -6.19 22.21
C ALA A 71 0.27 -6.05 21.39
N ILE A 72 0.13 -6.83 20.31
CA ILE A 72 -1.10 -6.84 19.50
C ILE A 72 -2.29 -7.32 20.35
N SER A 73 -2.10 -8.33 21.18
CA SER A 73 -3.16 -8.83 22.09
C SER A 73 -3.51 -7.81 23.18
N ALA A 74 -2.53 -7.11 23.74
CA ALA A 74 -2.74 -6.18 24.85
C ALA A 74 -3.28 -4.81 24.38
N TYR A 75 -2.80 -4.33 23.25
CA TYR A 75 -3.04 -2.95 22.77
C TYR A 75 -3.92 -2.91 21.51
N GLY A 76 -4.03 -4.02 20.78
CA GLY A 76 -4.63 -4.07 19.45
C GLY A 76 -6.14 -3.85 19.39
N ASN A 77 -6.86 -4.08 20.50
CA ASN A 77 -8.33 -3.96 20.50
C ASN A 77 -8.82 -2.56 20.11
N LYS A 78 -8.08 -1.51 20.44
CA LYS A 78 -8.40 -0.12 20.08
C LYS A 78 -8.02 0.23 18.64
N TRP A 79 -7.18 -0.60 18.01
CA TRP A 79 -6.58 -0.36 16.69
C TRP A 79 -7.04 -1.37 15.64
N GLN A 80 -8.14 -2.08 15.87
CA GLN A 80 -8.64 -3.14 14.97
C GLN A 80 -8.79 -2.66 13.53
N THR A 81 -9.21 -1.42 13.31
CA THR A 81 -9.35 -0.86 11.97
C THR A 81 -8.02 -0.78 11.23
N ILE A 82 -6.90 -0.51 11.92
CA ILE A 82 -5.56 -0.49 11.34
C ILE A 82 -5.03 -1.92 11.23
N LEU A 83 -5.16 -2.72 12.27
CA LEU A 83 -4.61 -4.08 12.33
C LEU A 83 -5.32 -5.07 11.42
N SER A 84 -6.59 -4.84 11.06
CA SER A 84 -7.34 -5.67 10.09
C SER A 84 -6.91 -5.44 8.64
N ARG A 85 -6.19 -4.34 8.38
CA ARG A 85 -5.54 -4.08 7.10
C ARG A 85 -4.08 -4.49 7.19
N THR A 86 -3.40 -4.38 6.08
CA THR A 86 -1.94 -4.45 6.03
C THR A 86 -1.34 -3.30 6.81
N PHE A 87 -0.49 -3.58 7.79
CA PHE A 87 0.17 -2.56 8.59
C PHE A 87 1.68 -2.81 8.70
N SER A 88 2.40 -1.75 9.00
CA SER A 88 3.84 -1.70 9.27
C SER A 88 4.11 -0.65 10.33
N ALA A 89 5.36 -0.54 10.79
CA ALA A 89 5.77 0.52 11.68
C ALA A 89 5.44 1.91 11.11
N GLU A 90 5.63 2.11 9.80
CA GLU A 90 5.33 3.37 9.13
C GLU A 90 3.84 3.75 9.17
N ILE A 91 2.95 2.78 8.96
CA ILE A 91 1.50 3.00 9.04
C ILE A 91 1.08 3.37 10.46
N LEU A 92 1.64 2.68 11.47
CA LEU A 92 1.38 3.01 12.88
C LEU A 92 1.92 4.39 13.24
N TYR A 93 3.10 4.77 12.74
CA TYR A 93 3.65 6.11 12.94
C TYR A 93 2.75 7.20 12.34
N ASN A 94 2.27 7.01 11.11
CA ASN A 94 1.36 7.96 10.47
C ASN A 94 0.05 8.11 11.24
N SER A 95 -0.46 7.02 11.81
CA SER A 95 -1.63 7.06 12.70
C SER A 95 -1.33 7.82 14.00
N LEU A 96 -0.17 7.62 14.62
CA LEU A 96 0.27 8.40 15.77
C LEU A 96 0.34 9.90 15.47
N CYS A 97 0.91 10.27 14.32
CA CYS A 97 0.97 11.68 13.92
C CYS A 97 -0.43 12.29 13.73
N LYS A 98 -1.38 11.50 13.21
CA LYS A 98 -2.76 11.95 13.06
C LYS A 98 -3.41 12.18 14.42
N ASP A 99 -3.33 11.21 15.32
CA ASP A 99 -3.89 11.32 16.67
C ASP A 99 -3.26 12.49 17.45
N ASN A 100 -1.94 12.71 17.28
CA ASN A 100 -1.23 13.83 17.92
C ASN A 100 -1.65 15.20 17.39
N LYS A 101 -2.02 15.28 16.09
CA LYS A 101 -2.42 16.54 15.45
C LYS A 101 -3.67 17.14 16.10
N ASP A 102 -4.59 16.27 16.51
CA ASP A 102 -5.85 16.65 17.12
C ASP A 102 -5.69 16.99 18.61
N ASN A 103 -4.79 16.29 19.33
CA ASN A 103 -4.67 16.36 20.78
C ASN A 103 -3.38 17.05 21.29
N LYS A 104 -2.36 17.18 20.45
CA LYS A 104 -1.06 17.82 20.77
C LYS A 104 -0.37 17.26 22.03
N TYR A 105 -0.43 15.95 22.21
CA TYR A 105 0.18 15.27 23.36
C TYR A 105 1.71 15.37 23.40
N ILE A 106 2.34 15.31 22.22
CA ILE A 106 3.79 15.29 22.03
C ILE A 106 4.16 16.30 20.95
N SER A 107 5.31 16.95 21.05
CA SER A 107 5.78 17.84 19.98
C SER A 107 6.11 17.02 18.70
N ASP A 108 5.80 17.58 17.54
CA ASP A 108 6.13 16.94 16.25
C ASP A 108 7.63 16.66 16.11
N LYS A 109 8.48 17.47 16.76
CA LYS A 109 9.93 17.26 16.79
C LYS A 109 10.31 15.97 17.53
N VAL A 110 9.66 15.68 18.66
CA VAL A 110 9.90 14.44 19.43
C VAL A 110 9.42 13.22 18.65
N LEU A 111 8.23 13.28 18.01
CA LEU A 111 7.75 12.21 17.15
C LEU A 111 8.67 11.95 15.96
N ALA A 112 9.13 13.01 15.30
CA ALA A 112 10.05 12.87 14.17
C ALA A 112 11.42 12.31 14.62
N HIS A 113 11.90 12.68 15.78
CA HIS A 113 13.12 12.11 16.36
C HIS A 113 12.95 10.62 16.70
N MET A 114 11.86 10.26 17.38
CA MET A 114 11.53 8.86 17.65
C MET A 114 11.50 8.00 16.36
N ARG A 115 10.90 8.53 15.30
CA ARG A 115 10.90 7.84 13.99
C ARG A 115 12.30 7.65 13.43
N ARG A 116 13.17 8.65 13.48
CA ARG A 116 14.54 8.53 12.98
C ARG A 116 15.34 7.47 13.74
N VAL A 117 15.19 7.43 15.06
CA VAL A 117 15.84 6.39 15.89
C VAL A 117 15.33 5.00 15.53
N THR A 118 14.03 4.81 15.41
CA THR A 118 13.45 3.52 15.05
C THR A 118 13.80 3.06 13.63
N LEU A 119 14.15 3.98 12.73
CA LEU A 119 14.65 3.66 11.38
C LEU A 119 16.17 3.46 11.33
N GLY A 120 16.88 3.56 12.46
CA GLY A 120 18.34 3.49 12.50
C GLY A 120 19.05 4.68 11.85
N MET A 121 18.36 5.82 11.70
CA MET A 121 18.91 7.06 11.13
C MET A 121 19.51 7.99 12.18
N ASP A 122 19.22 7.74 13.44
CA ASP A 122 19.66 8.51 14.58
C ASP A 122 19.82 7.56 15.79
N ASN A 123 20.61 7.94 16.79
CA ASN A 123 20.85 7.17 18.00
C ASN A 123 20.28 7.94 19.20
N ASP A 124 19.47 7.27 20.01
CA ASP A 124 18.93 7.79 21.25
C ASP A 124 18.78 6.66 22.27
N LYS A 125 19.61 6.71 23.32
CA LYS A 125 19.67 5.65 24.32
C LYS A 125 18.37 5.45 25.09
N ASP A 126 17.57 6.50 25.24
CA ASP A 126 16.30 6.40 25.97
C ASP A 126 15.24 5.72 25.12
N ILE A 127 15.14 6.08 23.83
CA ILE A 127 14.23 5.43 22.89
C ILE A 127 14.65 3.97 22.66
N GLU A 128 15.93 3.69 22.46
CA GLU A 128 16.48 2.34 22.33
C GLU A 128 16.19 1.50 23.59
N TYR A 129 16.34 2.09 24.77
CA TYR A 129 16.00 1.44 26.02
C TYR A 129 14.50 1.14 26.16
N LEU A 130 13.64 2.08 25.76
CA LEU A 130 12.19 1.85 25.69
C LEU A 130 11.85 0.72 24.74
N MET A 131 12.45 0.67 23.55
CA MET A 131 12.30 -0.43 22.61
C MET A 131 12.70 -1.77 23.23
N MET A 132 13.86 -1.84 23.88
CA MET A 132 14.30 -3.05 24.59
C MET A 132 13.33 -3.45 25.70
N LEU A 133 12.84 -2.51 26.47
CA LEU A 133 11.89 -2.81 27.55
C LEU A 133 10.56 -3.35 27.02
N VAL A 134 10.02 -2.77 25.97
CA VAL A 134 8.77 -3.24 25.33
C VAL A 134 8.94 -4.66 24.79
N LEU A 135 10.11 -4.97 24.22
CA LEU A 135 10.43 -6.29 23.69
C LEU A 135 10.70 -7.35 24.78
N SER A 136 11.24 -6.94 25.92
CA SER A 136 11.63 -7.88 26.97
C SER A 136 10.47 -8.34 27.86
N GLN A 137 9.29 -7.74 27.75
CA GLN A 137 8.22 -7.92 28.72
C GLN A 137 6.99 -8.61 28.14
N GLN A 138 6.63 -9.75 28.73
CA GLN A 138 5.40 -10.47 28.41
C GLN A 138 4.13 -9.80 28.94
N LYS A 139 4.25 -8.92 29.93
CA LYS A 139 3.16 -8.12 30.53
C LYS A 139 3.67 -6.74 30.92
N GLU A 140 2.76 -5.76 30.98
CA GLU A 140 3.08 -4.43 31.47
C GLU A 140 3.67 -4.50 32.88
N SER A 141 4.89 -4.04 33.04
CA SER A 141 5.59 -4.05 34.32
C SER A 141 5.72 -2.64 34.86
N LYS A 142 5.87 -2.51 36.19
CA LYS A 142 6.15 -1.23 36.85
C LYS A 142 7.39 -0.54 36.28
N ARG A 143 8.39 -1.32 35.80
CA ARG A 143 9.62 -0.80 35.21
C ARG A 143 9.35 -0.17 33.84
N LEU A 144 8.54 -0.80 33.00
CA LEU A 144 8.16 -0.28 31.69
C LEU A 144 7.34 0.99 31.85
N SER A 145 6.29 0.97 32.68
CA SER A 145 5.45 2.13 32.94
C SER A 145 6.24 3.30 33.52
N LYS A 146 7.20 3.04 34.42
CA LYS A 146 8.08 4.06 34.95
C LYS A 146 8.98 4.67 33.87
N ALA A 147 9.67 3.86 33.09
CA ALA A 147 10.57 4.34 32.03
C ALA A 147 9.82 5.17 30.98
N PHE A 148 8.60 4.76 30.60
CA PHE A 148 7.76 5.57 29.70
C PHE A 148 7.35 6.90 30.32
N ASN A 149 6.93 6.90 31.58
CA ASN A 149 6.54 8.13 32.27
C ASN A 149 7.72 9.09 32.44
N ASP A 150 8.90 8.57 32.76
CA ASP A 150 10.12 9.35 32.86
C ASP A 150 10.44 10.00 31.50
N TRP A 151 10.47 9.20 30.42
CA TRP A 151 10.72 9.70 29.06
C TRP A 151 9.68 10.74 28.60
N LEU A 152 8.39 10.51 28.89
CA LEU A 152 7.33 11.45 28.55
C LEU A 152 7.48 12.77 29.33
N THR A 153 7.87 12.69 30.60
CA THR A 153 8.10 13.85 31.45
C THR A 153 9.29 14.67 30.96
N ASP A 154 10.41 14.02 30.65
CA ASP A 154 11.64 14.67 30.17
C ASP A 154 11.42 15.39 28.82
N ASN A 155 10.48 14.87 28.00
CA ASN A 155 10.10 15.49 26.74
C ASN A 155 8.89 16.45 26.86
N ASN A 156 8.46 16.81 28.08
CA ASN A 156 7.28 17.64 28.33
C ASN A 156 5.98 17.12 27.67
N CYS A 157 5.82 15.81 27.61
CA CYS A 157 4.70 15.15 26.98
C CYS A 157 3.66 14.73 28.02
N LYS A 158 2.37 14.92 27.72
CA LYS A 158 1.26 14.54 28.58
C LYS A 158 0.18 13.75 27.82
N PRO A 159 0.53 12.59 27.24
CA PRO A 159 -0.42 11.79 26.51
C PRO A 159 -1.41 11.13 27.47
N ASP A 160 -2.58 10.79 26.95
CA ASP A 160 -3.48 9.86 27.61
C ASP A 160 -2.93 8.42 27.54
N LYS A 161 -3.62 7.51 28.23
CA LYS A 161 -3.25 6.08 28.22
C LYS A 161 -3.35 5.48 26.80
N THR A 162 -4.33 5.90 26.02
CA THR A 162 -4.56 5.36 24.67
C THR A 162 -3.40 5.71 23.75
N PHE A 163 -2.97 6.96 23.77
CA PHE A 163 -1.83 7.42 22.95
C PHE A 163 -0.52 6.77 23.41
N THR A 164 -0.33 6.59 24.73
CA THR A 164 0.84 5.86 25.27
C THR A 164 0.87 4.41 24.80
N ASP A 165 -0.27 3.71 24.79
CA ASP A 165 -0.39 2.36 24.28
C ASP A 165 -0.11 2.29 22.77
N HIS A 166 -0.47 3.33 22.03
CA HIS A 166 -0.15 3.44 20.60
C HIS A 166 1.36 3.58 20.35
N ILE A 167 2.05 4.41 21.15
CA ILE A 167 3.52 4.51 21.08
C ILE A 167 4.16 3.15 21.36
N LYS A 168 3.71 2.42 22.38
CA LYS A 168 4.23 1.09 22.71
C LYS A 168 4.03 0.12 21.54
N LEU A 169 2.85 0.09 20.94
CA LEU A 169 2.58 -0.75 19.77
C LEU A 169 3.49 -0.39 18.60
N TYR A 170 3.65 0.90 18.31
CA TYR A 170 4.55 1.38 17.28
C TYR A 170 5.99 0.90 17.51
N LEU A 171 6.53 1.10 18.72
CA LEU A 171 7.91 0.71 19.05
C LEU A 171 8.15 -0.80 18.93
N VAL A 172 7.17 -1.63 19.32
CA VAL A 172 7.28 -3.09 19.15
C VAL A 172 7.31 -3.48 17.68
N VAL A 173 6.43 -2.90 16.86
CA VAL A 173 6.38 -3.22 15.43
C VAL A 173 7.62 -2.70 14.72
N ALA A 174 8.11 -1.51 15.08
CA ALA A 174 9.35 -0.96 14.51
C ALA A 174 10.58 -1.83 14.86
N ALA A 175 10.65 -2.32 16.08
CA ALA A 175 11.70 -3.26 16.49
C ALA A 175 11.60 -4.57 15.71
N PHE A 176 10.39 -5.10 15.50
CA PHE A 176 10.19 -6.31 14.69
C PHE A 176 10.62 -6.09 13.24
N ASP A 177 10.23 -4.97 12.62
CA ASP A 177 10.63 -4.63 11.25
C ASP A 177 12.16 -4.57 11.09
N ASN A 178 12.88 -4.06 12.08
CA ASN A 178 14.34 -4.04 12.07
C ASN A 178 14.93 -5.44 12.22
N TYR A 179 14.44 -6.22 13.16
CA TYR A 179 14.94 -7.58 13.37
C TYR A 179 14.68 -8.51 12.18
N ILE A 180 13.52 -8.41 11.52
CA ILE A 180 13.23 -9.26 10.37
C ILE A 180 14.13 -8.92 9.18
N LYS A 181 14.51 -7.66 9.02
CA LYS A 181 15.50 -7.23 8.03
C LYS A 181 16.88 -7.83 8.34
N ASP A 182 17.34 -7.69 9.57
CA ASP A 182 18.63 -8.19 10.01
C ASP A 182 18.74 -9.71 9.82
N ILE A 183 17.69 -10.46 10.15
CA ILE A 183 17.64 -11.91 9.93
C ILE A 183 17.63 -12.22 8.43
N SER A 184 16.87 -11.49 7.63
CA SER A 184 16.81 -11.67 6.19
C SER A 184 18.17 -11.44 5.53
N ASP A 185 18.92 -10.46 6.00
CA ASP A 185 20.23 -10.12 5.46
C ASP A 185 21.32 -11.12 5.92
N SER A 186 21.19 -11.66 7.14
CA SER A 186 22.15 -12.61 7.73
C SER A 186 21.87 -14.06 7.34
N TYR A 187 20.68 -14.39 6.87
CA TYR A 187 20.21 -15.75 6.59
C TYR A 187 21.10 -16.55 5.61
N LEU A 188 21.85 -15.86 4.74
CA LEU A 188 22.71 -16.46 3.73
C LEU A 188 23.95 -17.18 4.30
N PHE A 189 24.23 -17.05 5.58
CA PHE A 189 25.47 -17.46 6.21
C PHE A 189 25.39 -18.79 7.00
N LEU A 190 24.25 -19.46 7.05
CA LEU A 190 24.18 -20.77 7.71
C LEU A 190 24.65 -21.88 6.77
N PRO A 191 25.62 -22.69 7.21
CA PRO A 191 26.23 -23.75 6.39
C PRO A 191 25.35 -24.99 6.19
N TYR A 192 24.15 -25.03 6.74
CA TYR A 192 23.32 -26.23 6.79
C TYR A 192 21.95 -26.04 6.14
N GLU A 193 21.66 -26.81 5.07
CA GLU A 193 20.32 -26.95 4.53
C GLU A 193 19.48 -27.94 5.36
N ARG A 194 18.45 -27.48 6.07
CA ARG A 194 17.53 -28.33 6.82
C ARG A 194 16.07 -28.11 6.40
N LYS A 195 15.22 -29.14 6.54
CA LYS A 195 13.80 -29.08 6.16
C LYS A 195 13.02 -27.96 6.88
N THR A 196 13.31 -27.69 8.14
CA THR A 196 12.73 -26.59 8.92
C THR A 196 13.14 -25.21 8.42
N GLN A 197 14.26 -25.10 7.74
CA GLN A 197 14.74 -23.88 7.13
C GLN A 197 13.96 -23.50 5.88
N GLN A 198 13.41 -24.45 5.13
CA GLN A 198 12.89 -24.17 3.80
C GLN A 198 11.73 -23.16 3.81
N GLU A 199 10.80 -23.25 4.77
CA GLU A 199 9.70 -22.28 4.88
C GLU A 199 10.15 -20.92 5.41
N LEU A 200 11.11 -20.87 6.34
CA LEU A 200 11.77 -19.64 6.76
C LEU A 200 12.60 -19.06 5.62
N THR A 201 13.30 -19.91 4.88
CA THR A 201 14.09 -19.56 3.70
C THR A 201 13.24 -18.92 2.63
N ASP A 202 12.13 -19.55 2.28
CA ASP A 202 11.23 -19.07 1.24
C ASP A 202 10.64 -17.69 1.62
N PHE A 203 10.44 -17.46 2.90
CA PHE A 203 9.95 -16.17 3.39
C PHE A 203 11.06 -15.13 3.55
N LEU A 204 12.21 -15.48 4.15
CA LEU A 204 13.30 -14.55 4.48
C LEU A 204 14.27 -14.35 3.32
N SER A 205 14.47 -15.37 2.47
CA SER A 205 15.44 -15.30 1.39
C SER A 205 15.12 -14.19 0.40
N THR A 206 16.11 -13.37 0.10
CA THR A 206 16.09 -12.48 -1.06
C THR A 206 16.26 -13.24 -2.37
N ARG A 207 16.60 -14.52 -2.29
CA ARG A 207 16.84 -15.42 -3.40
C ARG A 207 15.72 -16.45 -3.44
N PHE A 208 14.81 -16.30 -4.38
CA PHE A 208 13.91 -17.39 -4.74
C PHE A 208 14.73 -18.52 -5.35
N THR A 209 14.69 -19.70 -4.80
CA THR A 209 15.53 -20.83 -5.18
C THR A 209 15.52 -21.14 -6.70
N ALA A 210 14.59 -21.94 -7.23
CA ALA A 210 14.51 -22.21 -8.67
C ALA A 210 13.91 -21.05 -9.49
N GLN A 211 13.08 -20.22 -8.87
CA GLN A 211 12.39 -19.10 -9.52
C GLN A 211 13.28 -17.87 -9.68
N GLN A 212 14.36 -17.75 -8.92
CA GLN A 212 15.27 -16.58 -8.92
C GLN A 212 15.94 -16.31 -10.24
N LYS A 213 16.20 -17.35 -11.03
CA LYS A 213 16.79 -17.17 -12.35
C LYS A 213 15.84 -16.44 -13.30
N ILE A 214 14.56 -16.45 -13.00
CA ILE A 214 13.47 -15.90 -13.81
C ILE A 214 13.04 -14.53 -13.29
N LEU A 215 12.91 -14.37 -11.96
CA LEU A 215 12.40 -13.15 -11.37
C LEU A 215 13.50 -12.07 -11.32
N PRO A 216 13.22 -10.88 -11.83
CA PRO A 216 14.18 -9.79 -11.75
C PRO A 216 14.34 -9.29 -10.31
N SER A 217 15.52 -8.82 -9.96
CA SER A 217 15.76 -8.20 -8.67
C SER A 217 14.95 -6.92 -8.53
N SER A 218 14.20 -6.78 -7.44
CA SER A 218 13.48 -5.55 -7.12
C SER A 218 14.45 -4.49 -6.59
N ALA A 219 14.45 -3.31 -7.21
CA ALA A 219 15.22 -2.17 -6.71
C ALA A 219 14.66 -1.58 -5.41
N MET A 220 13.41 -1.87 -5.11
CA MET A 220 12.76 -1.51 -3.84
C MET A 220 13.24 -2.36 -2.66
N GLY A 221 13.96 -3.45 -2.93
CA GLY A 221 14.29 -4.42 -1.90
C GLY A 221 13.06 -5.17 -1.40
N ASN A 222 13.07 -5.47 -0.11
CA ASN A 222 11.98 -6.21 0.53
C ASN A 222 11.26 -5.29 1.51
N LEU A 223 9.95 -5.15 1.33
CA LEU A 223 9.09 -4.50 2.30
C LEU A 223 8.33 -5.58 3.07
N PHE A 224 8.53 -5.60 4.37
CA PHE A 224 7.80 -6.48 5.27
C PHE A 224 6.59 -5.75 5.80
N GLY A 225 5.49 -6.47 5.96
CA GLY A 225 4.27 -5.97 6.54
C GLY A 225 3.54 -7.07 7.28
N MET A 226 2.55 -6.67 8.06
CA MET A 226 1.71 -7.56 8.85
C MET A 226 0.24 -7.26 8.58
N LYS A 227 -0.60 -8.28 8.75
CA LYS A 227 -2.05 -8.17 8.72
C LYS A 227 -2.63 -9.08 9.78
N ASN A 228 -3.56 -8.57 10.57
CA ASN A 228 -4.33 -9.41 11.48
C ASN A 228 -5.61 -9.88 10.76
N ASP A 229 -5.56 -11.10 10.25
CA ASP A 229 -6.68 -11.72 9.56
C ASP A 229 -7.62 -12.36 10.60
N PRO A 230 -8.94 -12.11 10.54
CA PRO A 230 -9.88 -12.64 11.52
C PRO A 230 -9.93 -14.18 11.59
N GLN A 231 -9.65 -14.86 10.47
CA GLN A 231 -9.69 -16.33 10.39
C GLN A 231 -8.32 -16.98 10.54
N LYS A 232 -7.27 -16.34 10.03
CA LYS A 232 -5.91 -16.90 9.95
C LYS A 232 -4.97 -16.35 11.03
N GLY A 233 -5.42 -15.38 11.83
CA GLY A 233 -4.60 -14.68 12.80
C GLY A 233 -3.61 -13.72 12.15
N LEU A 234 -2.50 -13.45 12.83
CA LEU A 234 -1.48 -12.54 12.33
C LEU A 234 -0.69 -13.19 11.19
N ILE A 235 -0.65 -12.50 10.05
CA ILE A 235 0.05 -12.91 8.84
C ILE A 235 1.19 -11.94 8.59
N LEU A 236 2.38 -12.48 8.32
CA LEU A 236 3.51 -11.75 7.74
C LEU A 236 3.46 -11.86 6.23
N TYR A 237 3.82 -10.81 5.54
CA TYR A 237 4.02 -10.83 4.11
C TYR A 237 5.22 -9.97 3.73
N ARG A 238 5.74 -10.24 2.55
CA ARG A 238 6.90 -9.58 1.98
C ARG A 238 6.53 -9.05 0.60
N GLN A 239 6.47 -7.72 0.48
CA GLN A 239 6.07 -7.08 -0.76
C GLN A 239 7.24 -6.97 -1.73
N TYR A 240 7.00 -7.39 -2.96
CA TYR A 240 7.89 -7.19 -4.10
C TYR A 240 7.25 -6.23 -5.11
N ALA A 241 8.08 -5.65 -5.96
CA ALA A 241 7.65 -4.80 -7.06
C ALA A 241 8.50 -5.13 -8.30
N PHE A 242 8.22 -6.25 -8.95
CA PHE A 242 8.97 -6.70 -10.13
C PHE A 242 8.09 -7.13 -11.31
N GLY A 243 6.76 -7.14 -11.16
CA GLY A 243 5.86 -7.70 -12.16
C GLY A 243 6.04 -7.07 -13.54
N ARG A 244 6.29 -5.76 -13.62
CA ARG A 244 6.56 -5.05 -14.85
C ARG A 244 7.85 -5.54 -15.51
N ALA A 245 8.94 -5.60 -14.75
CA ALA A 245 10.22 -6.10 -15.24
C ALA A 245 10.15 -7.58 -15.64
N LEU A 246 9.28 -8.36 -15.00
CA LEU A 246 9.04 -9.75 -15.39
C LEU A 246 8.37 -9.84 -16.77
N MET A 247 7.35 -9.03 -17.05
CA MET A 247 6.72 -8.99 -18.38
C MET A 247 7.74 -8.67 -19.47
N ASP A 248 8.59 -7.68 -19.25
CA ASP A 248 9.62 -7.27 -20.22
C ASP A 248 10.69 -8.33 -20.43
N ARG A 249 10.93 -9.19 -19.42
CA ARG A 249 11.97 -10.24 -19.47
C ARG A 249 11.46 -11.59 -19.96
N MET A 250 10.17 -11.79 -20.16
CA MET A 250 9.66 -13.08 -20.64
C MET A 250 10.29 -13.59 -21.92
N PRO A 251 10.60 -12.76 -22.95
CA PRO A 251 11.33 -13.23 -24.14
C PRO A 251 12.75 -13.74 -23.81
N TRP A 252 13.34 -13.28 -22.70
CA TRP A 252 14.68 -13.63 -22.26
C TRP A 252 14.75 -14.83 -21.31
N LEU A 253 13.63 -15.48 -21.03
CA LEU A 253 13.59 -16.69 -20.19
C LEU A 253 14.34 -17.86 -20.83
N ARG A 254 14.51 -17.83 -22.12
CA ARG A 254 15.35 -18.76 -22.89
C ARG A 254 16.23 -17.96 -23.84
N LEU A 255 17.46 -18.39 -24.00
CA LEU A 255 18.41 -17.79 -24.94
C LEU A 255 18.78 -18.80 -26.02
N THR A 256 19.08 -18.31 -27.22
CA THR A 256 19.79 -19.08 -28.25
C THR A 256 21.25 -19.30 -27.83
N GLU A 257 21.97 -20.10 -28.60
CA GLU A 257 23.42 -20.31 -28.40
C GLU A 257 24.19 -18.99 -28.52
N GLU A 258 23.72 -18.06 -29.34
CA GLU A 258 24.32 -16.73 -29.54
C GLU A 258 23.85 -15.71 -28.49
N GLY A 259 23.09 -16.12 -27.47
CA GLY A 259 22.63 -15.27 -26.40
C GLY A 259 21.43 -14.36 -26.76
N GLN A 260 20.74 -14.62 -27.87
CA GLN A 260 19.53 -13.88 -28.25
C GLN A 260 18.29 -14.42 -27.53
N PRO A 261 17.26 -13.59 -27.30
CA PRO A 261 16.04 -14.04 -26.67
C PRO A 261 15.31 -15.10 -27.52
N ALA A 262 15.05 -16.25 -26.92
CA ALA A 262 14.33 -17.39 -27.51
C ALA A 262 13.15 -17.84 -26.64
N GLY A 263 12.77 -17.04 -25.65
CA GLY A 263 11.58 -17.27 -24.83
C GLY A 263 10.28 -16.96 -25.58
N PRO A 264 9.14 -16.99 -24.87
CA PRO A 264 7.84 -16.74 -25.48
C PRO A 264 7.72 -15.32 -26.03
N ASN A 265 7.02 -15.18 -27.16
CA ASN A 265 6.61 -13.87 -27.63
C ASN A 265 5.59 -13.27 -26.66
N VAL A 266 5.71 -11.98 -26.39
CA VAL A 266 4.84 -11.24 -25.48
C VAL A 266 4.02 -10.25 -26.27
N LEU A 267 2.70 -10.33 -26.09
CA LEU A 267 1.74 -9.35 -26.61
C LEU A 267 1.11 -8.64 -25.42
N LEU A 268 1.32 -7.33 -25.33
CA LEU A 268 0.78 -6.46 -24.29
C LEU A 268 -0.36 -5.64 -24.89
N LEU A 269 -1.55 -5.78 -24.34
CA LEU A 269 -2.76 -5.05 -24.75
C LEU A 269 -3.20 -4.13 -23.60
N SER A 270 -3.47 -2.88 -23.87
CA SER A 270 -4.08 -1.96 -22.91
C SER A 270 -4.48 -0.64 -23.57
N GLY A 271 -5.57 -0.05 -23.10
CA GLY A 271 -5.99 1.30 -23.46
C GLY A 271 -5.25 2.41 -22.70
N SER A 272 -4.50 2.10 -21.65
CA SER A 272 -3.91 3.07 -20.71
C SER A 272 -2.45 2.82 -20.36
N SER A 273 -1.81 1.79 -20.90
CA SER A 273 -0.41 1.44 -20.57
C SER A 273 0.62 2.42 -21.12
N TRP A 274 0.25 3.27 -22.07
CA TRP A 274 1.09 4.32 -22.61
C TRP A 274 0.65 5.69 -22.09
N ALA A 275 0.86 5.91 -20.79
CA ALA A 275 0.52 7.13 -20.08
C ALA A 275 1.82 7.76 -19.55
N ASP A 276 2.51 8.52 -20.39
CA ASP A 276 3.75 9.16 -19.99
C ASP A 276 3.52 10.11 -18.82
N GLY A 277 4.34 9.96 -17.77
CA GLY A 277 4.16 10.66 -16.49
C GLY A 277 3.32 9.90 -15.45
N CYS A 278 2.61 8.84 -15.81
CA CYS A 278 1.95 7.97 -14.85
C CYS A 278 2.87 6.83 -14.41
N LEU A 279 3.43 6.94 -13.21
CA LEU A 279 4.38 5.95 -12.69
C LEU A 279 3.75 4.59 -12.43
N GLN A 280 2.45 4.54 -12.22
CA GLN A 280 1.73 3.32 -11.87
C GLN A 280 1.36 2.46 -13.07
N TYR A 281 0.96 3.09 -14.18
CA TYR A 281 0.37 2.38 -15.32
C TYR A 281 1.27 2.36 -16.55
N HIS A 282 2.22 3.29 -16.68
CA HIS A 282 3.05 3.38 -17.88
C HIS A 282 3.95 2.14 -18.03
N VAL A 283 3.89 1.49 -19.18
CA VAL A 283 4.75 0.39 -19.59
C VAL A 283 5.76 0.91 -20.61
N ASN A 284 7.06 0.76 -20.31
CA ASN A 284 8.16 1.30 -21.14
C ASN A 284 8.48 0.45 -22.38
N VAL A 285 7.49 -0.21 -22.94
CA VAL A 285 7.64 -0.96 -24.20
C VAL A 285 7.10 -0.13 -25.35
N PRO A 286 7.85 0.06 -26.44
CA PRO A 286 7.38 0.86 -27.58
C PRO A 286 6.08 0.29 -28.15
N VAL A 287 5.12 1.19 -28.38
CA VAL A 287 3.85 0.84 -29.02
C VAL A 287 4.14 0.40 -30.46
N LYS A 288 3.78 -0.84 -30.81
CA LYS A 288 3.92 -1.43 -32.15
C LYS A 288 2.68 -1.25 -33.00
N TYR A 289 1.52 -1.34 -32.36
CA TYR A 289 0.23 -1.23 -33.01
C TYR A 289 -0.65 -0.31 -32.19
N LEU A 290 -1.21 0.70 -32.85
CA LEU A 290 -2.18 1.61 -32.27
C LEU A 290 -3.54 1.35 -32.92
N LEU A 291 -4.50 0.83 -32.15
CA LEU A 291 -5.88 0.73 -32.58
C LEU A 291 -6.60 2.01 -32.18
N GLU A 292 -6.93 2.81 -33.15
CA GLU A 292 -7.68 4.05 -32.94
C GLU A 292 -9.18 3.81 -33.07
N ALA A 293 -9.95 4.56 -32.27
CA ALA A 293 -11.39 4.60 -32.43
C ALA A 293 -11.80 5.17 -33.81
N GLU A 294 -12.93 4.76 -34.32
CA GLU A 294 -13.53 5.31 -35.53
C GLU A 294 -13.65 6.83 -35.45
N GLU A 295 -13.56 7.52 -36.59
CA GLU A 295 -13.48 8.99 -36.62
C GLU A 295 -14.66 9.67 -35.92
N TRP A 296 -15.87 9.13 -36.04
CA TRP A 296 -17.03 9.71 -35.38
C TRP A 296 -16.96 9.58 -33.86
N LYS A 297 -16.38 8.49 -33.34
CA LYS A 297 -16.12 8.31 -31.89
C LYS A 297 -15.04 9.29 -31.41
N ARG A 298 -13.97 9.44 -32.19
CA ARG A 298 -12.90 10.42 -31.91
C ARG A 298 -13.43 11.86 -31.86
N ARG A 299 -14.33 12.23 -32.77
CA ARG A 299 -14.99 13.54 -32.74
C ARG A 299 -15.82 13.75 -31.48
N LYS A 300 -16.64 12.76 -31.09
CA LYS A 300 -17.41 12.83 -29.84
C LYS A 300 -16.50 12.96 -28.61
N ILE A 301 -15.40 12.22 -28.57
CA ILE A 301 -14.42 12.33 -27.47
C ILE A 301 -13.78 13.72 -27.44
N ALA A 302 -13.44 14.27 -28.61
CA ALA A 302 -12.87 15.62 -28.75
C ALA A 302 -13.85 16.75 -28.36
N GLU A 303 -15.14 16.51 -28.50
CA GLU A 303 -16.21 17.42 -28.05
C GLU A 303 -16.45 17.37 -26.56
N SER A 304 -15.96 16.29 -25.86
CA SER A 304 -16.09 16.15 -24.42
C SER A 304 -15.33 17.25 -23.69
N LYS A 305 -15.96 17.84 -22.68
CA LYS A 305 -15.40 18.94 -21.90
C LYS A 305 -15.20 18.52 -20.47
N MET A 306 -14.07 18.88 -19.90
CA MET A 306 -13.81 18.80 -18.47
C MET A 306 -14.08 20.17 -17.86
N ILE A 307 -15.04 20.23 -16.94
CA ILE A 307 -15.51 21.48 -16.36
C ILE A 307 -15.25 21.43 -14.85
N ASP A 308 -14.50 22.41 -14.35
CA ASP A 308 -14.37 22.64 -12.92
C ASP A 308 -15.55 23.49 -12.42
N LEU A 309 -16.38 22.92 -11.56
CA LEU A 309 -17.56 23.58 -11.00
C LEU A 309 -17.21 24.49 -9.81
N GLY A 310 -15.95 24.59 -9.41
CA GLY A 310 -15.44 25.58 -8.46
C GLY A 310 -16.08 25.50 -7.06
N THR A 311 -16.44 24.31 -6.57
CA THR A 311 -17.13 24.19 -5.29
C THR A 311 -16.27 24.65 -4.10
N ALA A 312 -14.95 24.57 -4.22
CA ALA A 312 -13.97 24.90 -3.18
C ALA A 312 -14.14 24.12 -1.86
N ILE A 313 -14.95 23.04 -1.87
CA ILE A 313 -15.19 22.19 -0.71
C ILE A 313 -14.27 20.98 -0.78
N ARG A 314 -13.54 20.73 0.29
CA ARG A 314 -12.61 19.61 0.38
C ARG A 314 -13.29 18.40 1.03
N VAL A 315 -13.64 17.40 0.22
CA VAL A 315 -14.16 16.11 0.68
C VAL A 315 -13.00 15.14 0.97
N SER A 316 -12.13 14.90 -0.02
CA SER A 316 -10.98 14.01 0.15
C SER A 316 -9.97 14.58 1.13
N GLY A 317 -9.59 13.77 2.14
CA GLY A 317 -8.59 14.16 3.16
C GLY A 317 -9.14 15.00 4.31
N SER A 318 -10.45 15.17 4.45
CA SER A 318 -11.12 15.65 5.67
C SER A 318 -11.36 14.51 6.68
N GLY A 319 -11.72 14.84 7.90
CA GLY A 319 -12.15 13.88 8.93
C GLY A 319 -13.35 13.07 8.49
N SER A 320 -13.64 11.93 9.14
CA SER A 320 -14.75 11.05 8.71
C SER A 320 -16.12 11.73 8.79
N GLU A 321 -16.40 12.46 9.87
CA GLU A 321 -17.67 13.18 10.07
C GLU A 321 -17.80 14.37 9.11
N GLU A 322 -16.77 15.21 9.01
CA GLU A 322 -16.74 16.34 8.07
C GLU A 322 -16.84 15.89 6.60
N ARG A 323 -16.41 14.66 6.29
CA ARG A 323 -16.39 14.16 4.92
C ARG A 323 -17.80 13.94 4.38
N GLU A 324 -18.69 13.40 5.17
CA GLU A 324 -20.08 13.19 4.78
C GLU A 324 -20.82 14.52 4.61
N GLU A 325 -20.62 15.46 5.52
CA GLU A 325 -21.17 16.80 5.44
C GLU A 325 -20.66 17.54 4.21
N ASN A 326 -19.36 17.51 3.98
CA ASN A 326 -18.74 18.16 2.83
C ASN A 326 -19.20 17.53 1.50
N LEU A 327 -19.41 16.22 1.44
CA LEU A 327 -19.92 15.52 0.26
C LEU A 327 -21.36 15.97 -0.06
N THR A 328 -22.20 16.05 0.94
CA THR A 328 -23.59 16.51 0.75
C THR A 328 -23.66 17.99 0.36
N GLU A 329 -22.76 18.80 0.91
CA GLU A 329 -22.70 20.24 0.55
C GLU A 329 -22.18 20.44 -0.89
N VAL A 330 -21.22 19.60 -1.36
CA VAL A 330 -20.81 19.58 -2.78
C VAL A 330 -22.01 19.29 -3.66
N ILE A 331 -22.76 18.21 -3.39
CA ILE A 331 -23.93 17.82 -4.19
C ILE A 331 -24.99 18.95 -4.20
N LYS A 332 -25.23 19.58 -3.06
CA LYS A 332 -26.16 20.69 -2.92
C LYS A 332 -25.74 21.88 -3.77
N LYS A 333 -24.46 22.25 -3.78
CA LYS A 333 -23.95 23.37 -4.58
C LYS A 333 -24.05 23.14 -6.08
N ILE A 334 -23.88 21.91 -6.54
CA ILE A 334 -23.93 21.56 -7.98
C ILE A 334 -25.31 21.06 -8.43
N ARG A 335 -26.33 21.18 -7.60
CA ARG A 335 -27.69 20.67 -7.86
C ARG A 335 -28.23 21.09 -9.22
N GLU A 336 -28.18 22.38 -9.52
CA GLU A 336 -28.69 22.93 -10.80
C GLU A 336 -28.00 22.30 -12.00
N THR A 337 -26.69 22.06 -11.90
CA THR A 337 -25.92 21.39 -12.95
C THR A 337 -26.34 19.91 -13.08
N ILE A 338 -26.56 19.21 -11.96
CA ILE A 338 -27.05 17.82 -11.98
C ILE A 338 -28.43 17.76 -12.65
N GLU A 339 -29.36 18.65 -12.27
CA GLU A 339 -30.71 18.69 -12.84
C GLU A 339 -30.69 19.03 -14.34
N ALA A 340 -29.80 19.93 -14.76
CA ALA A 340 -29.63 20.27 -16.18
C ALA A 340 -29.09 19.06 -16.99
N GLU A 341 -28.07 18.36 -16.48
CA GLU A 341 -27.52 17.18 -17.11
C GLU A 341 -28.51 15.99 -17.14
N LEU A 342 -29.38 15.85 -16.15
CA LEU A 342 -30.47 14.85 -16.13
C LEU A 342 -31.55 15.11 -17.18
N CYS A 343 -31.62 16.31 -17.72
CA CYS A 343 -32.51 16.66 -18.85
C CYS A 343 -31.87 16.38 -20.21
N SER A 344 -30.57 16.09 -20.24
CA SER A 344 -29.86 15.70 -21.46
C SER A 344 -30.03 14.20 -21.76
N GLU A 345 -29.52 13.75 -22.91
CA GLU A 345 -29.52 12.32 -23.23
C GLU A 345 -28.49 11.56 -22.37
N GLY A 346 -28.91 10.42 -21.81
CA GLY A 346 -28.07 9.51 -21.05
C GLY A 346 -28.21 9.64 -19.53
N LYS A 347 -27.68 8.66 -18.84
CA LYS A 347 -27.65 8.60 -17.37
C LYS A 347 -26.40 9.33 -16.84
N LEU A 348 -26.35 9.57 -15.54
CA LEU A 348 -25.20 10.20 -14.90
C LEU A 348 -24.37 9.19 -14.11
N LEU A 349 -23.06 9.32 -14.17
CA LEU A 349 -22.14 8.59 -13.30
C LEU A 349 -21.51 9.58 -12.31
N MET A 350 -21.61 9.26 -11.01
CA MET A 350 -20.97 10.04 -9.96
C MET A 350 -19.88 9.22 -9.27
N ILE A 351 -18.68 9.78 -9.20
CA ILE A 351 -17.49 9.13 -8.68
C ILE A 351 -17.18 9.64 -7.28
N VAL A 352 -16.99 8.68 -6.36
CA VAL A 352 -16.57 8.88 -4.97
C VAL A 352 -15.38 7.97 -4.62
N ASN A 353 -14.84 8.00 -3.39
CA ASN A 353 -13.70 7.17 -3.00
C ASN A 353 -14.07 5.86 -2.30
N SER A 354 -15.26 5.74 -1.72
CA SER A 354 -15.68 4.57 -0.95
C SER A 354 -17.13 4.18 -1.17
N TYR A 355 -17.49 2.95 -0.80
CA TYR A 355 -18.87 2.47 -0.86
C TYR A 355 -19.79 3.23 0.14
N SER A 356 -19.27 3.59 1.32
CA SER A 356 -19.99 4.42 2.27
C SER A 356 -20.32 5.80 1.70
N GLU A 357 -19.34 6.45 1.05
CA GLU A 357 -19.59 7.72 0.37
C GLU A 357 -20.61 7.57 -0.78
N ALA A 358 -20.58 6.44 -1.50
CA ALA A 358 -21.55 6.17 -2.56
C ALA A 358 -22.97 6.06 -2.01
N GLN A 359 -23.15 5.37 -0.90
CA GLN A 359 -24.43 5.23 -0.22
C GLN A 359 -24.92 6.59 0.33
N THR A 360 -24.06 7.34 1.02
CA THR A 360 -24.39 8.69 1.52
C THR A 360 -24.83 9.61 0.39
N ALA A 361 -24.08 9.63 -0.72
CA ALA A 361 -24.40 10.48 -1.88
C ALA A 361 -25.71 10.07 -2.55
N ALA A 362 -25.95 8.77 -2.79
CA ALA A 362 -27.20 8.30 -3.39
C ALA A 362 -28.41 8.59 -2.51
N ASN A 363 -28.32 8.35 -1.20
CA ASN A 363 -29.37 8.67 -0.26
C ASN A 363 -29.68 10.17 -0.21
N TYR A 364 -28.64 11.02 -0.28
CA TYR A 364 -28.85 12.46 -0.31
C TYR A 364 -29.47 12.92 -1.63
N LEU A 365 -29.01 12.41 -2.77
CA LEU A 365 -29.57 12.70 -4.09
C LEU A 365 -31.05 12.33 -4.16
N ASN A 366 -31.45 11.16 -3.67
CA ASN A 366 -32.84 10.71 -3.65
C ASN A 366 -33.77 11.61 -2.81
N ARG A 367 -33.22 12.35 -1.82
CA ARG A 367 -33.96 13.37 -1.05
C ARG A 367 -33.96 14.73 -1.74
N LEU A 368 -32.92 15.05 -2.46
CA LEU A 368 -32.71 16.37 -3.10
C LEU A 368 -33.43 16.51 -4.43
N LEU A 369 -33.45 15.42 -5.22
CA LEU A 369 -34.00 15.43 -6.58
C LEU A 369 -35.53 15.36 -6.52
N SER A 370 -36.16 16.25 -7.25
CA SER A 370 -37.58 16.25 -7.53
C SER A 370 -37.84 15.58 -8.88
N ASN A 371 -39.08 15.32 -9.24
CA ASN A 371 -39.53 14.81 -10.53
C ASN A 371 -39.29 13.30 -10.79
N GLY A 372 -39.22 12.47 -9.75
CA GLY A 372 -39.13 11.01 -9.89
C GLY A 372 -37.79 10.49 -10.36
N LYS A 373 -36.77 11.33 -10.44
CA LYS A 373 -35.39 10.92 -10.74
C LYS A 373 -34.78 10.19 -9.55
N LYS A 374 -34.08 9.11 -9.82
CA LYS A 374 -33.50 8.21 -8.79
C LYS A 374 -32.00 8.04 -8.94
N ALA A 375 -31.33 7.96 -7.81
CA ALA A 375 -29.93 7.61 -7.71
C ALA A 375 -29.77 6.24 -7.08
N ALA A 376 -28.88 5.41 -7.62
CA ALA A 376 -28.50 4.14 -7.04
C ALA A 376 -26.97 4.11 -6.77
N CYS A 377 -26.58 3.44 -5.69
CA CYS A 377 -25.17 3.26 -5.34
C CYS A 377 -24.69 1.85 -5.62
N MET A 378 -23.42 1.74 -5.95
CA MET A 378 -22.74 0.45 -6.08
C MET A 378 -22.54 -0.18 -4.71
N SER A 379 -22.87 -1.48 -4.54
CA SER A 379 -22.62 -2.29 -3.35
C SER A 379 -21.72 -3.50 -3.67
N ARG A 380 -21.06 -4.02 -2.63
CA ARG A 380 -20.29 -5.27 -2.70
C ARG A 380 -21.09 -6.50 -2.34
N GLU A 381 -22.01 -6.37 -1.39
CA GLU A 381 -22.69 -7.48 -0.70
C GLU A 381 -24.17 -7.52 -1.04
N ALA A 382 -24.67 -8.74 -1.21
CA ALA A 382 -26.07 -8.97 -1.55
C ALA A 382 -27.02 -8.90 -0.34
N ASP A 383 -26.47 -9.04 0.87
CA ASP A 383 -27.27 -9.22 2.09
C ASP A 383 -27.95 -7.90 2.59
N GLU A 384 -27.55 -6.75 2.05
CA GLU A 384 -28.08 -5.42 2.40
C GLU A 384 -28.68 -4.67 1.21
N LEU A 385 -29.17 -5.39 0.19
CA LEU A 385 -29.72 -4.72 -1.01
C LEU A 385 -31.03 -3.98 -0.70
N ASP A 386 -30.96 -2.67 -0.81
CA ASP A 386 -32.09 -1.76 -0.92
C ASP A 386 -32.41 -1.51 -2.40
N GLU A 387 -33.61 -1.06 -2.73
CA GLU A 387 -34.04 -0.69 -4.10
C GLU A 387 -33.09 0.31 -4.80
N ASN A 388 -32.29 1.02 -4.03
CA ASN A 388 -31.30 2.00 -4.50
C ASN A 388 -29.87 1.46 -4.56
N MET A 389 -29.67 0.15 -4.51
CA MET A 389 -28.33 -0.49 -4.56
C MET A 389 -28.22 -1.41 -5.76
N ILE A 390 -27.02 -1.43 -6.35
CA ILE A 390 -26.67 -2.28 -7.48
C ILE A 390 -25.43 -3.07 -7.11
N LEU A 391 -25.50 -4.39 -7.30
CA LEU A 391 -24.32 -5.23 -7.10
C LEU A 391 -23.23 -4.91 -8.13
N ARG A 392 -22.00 -4.98 -7.69
CA ARG A 392 -20.84 -4.79 -8.57
C ARG A 392 -20.86 -5.73 -9.80
N GLY A 393 -21.40 -6.94 -9.67
CA GLY A 393 -21.54 -7.90 -10.77
C GLY A 393 -22.60 -7.53 -11.81
N GLU A 394 -23.58 -6.68 -11.47
CA GLU A 394 -24.72 -6.32 -12.31
C GLU A 394 -24.59 -4.94 -12.96
N ILE A 395 -23.48 -4.26 -12.74
CA ILE A 395 -23.23 -2.91 -13.23
C ILE A 395 -23.28 -2.79 -14.74
N ALA A 396 -22.88 -3.82 -15.48
CA ALA A 396 -22.89 -3.82 -16.93
C ALA A 396 -24.31 -3.56 -17.48
N ASP A 397 -25.34 -3.99 -16.73
CA ASP A 397 -26.75 -3.86 -17.09
C ASP A 397 -27.40 -2.56 -16.56
N PHE A 398 -26.59 -1.63 -16.05
CA PHE A 398 -27.12 -0.37 -15.50
C PHE A 398 -27.91 0.46 -16.51
N SER A 399 -27.65 0.29 -17.79
CA SER A 399 -28.45 0.96 -18.84
C SER A 399 -29.95 0.67 -18.72
N ASP A 400 -30.31 -0.56 -18.35
CA ASP A 400 -31.69 -1.03 -18.17
C ASP A 400 -32.24 -0.80 -16.75
N HIS A 401 -31.40 -0.33 -15.81
CA HIS A 401 -31.82 -0.06 -14.44
C HIS A 401 -32.74 1.16 -14.34
N SER A 402 -33.66 1.17 -13.37
CA SER A 402 -34.64 2.27 -13.19
C SER A 402 -34.02 3.59 -12.69
N ALA A 403 -32.81 3.55 -12.11
CA ALA A 403 -32.14 4.78 -11.64
C ALA A 403 -31.52 5.57 -12.79
N ASP A 404 -31.53 6.89 -12.67
CA ASP A 404 -30.95 7.84 -13.62
C ASP A 404 -29.49 8.18 -13.30
N ILE A 405 -29.11 8.00 -12.03
CA ILE A 405 -27.75 8.30 -11.53
C ILE A 405 -27.18 7.05 -10.91
N MET A 406 -25.95 6.70 -11.28
CA MET A 406 -25.12 5.72 -10.59
C MET A 406 -24.06 6.41 -9.78
N VAL A 407 -23.94 6.09 -8.48
CA VAL A 407 -22.84 6.56 -7.63
C VAL A 407 -21.91 5.38 -7.33
N ALA A 408 -20.65 5.51 -7.68
CA ALA A 408 -19.69 4.41 -7.56
C ALA A 408 -18.32 4.87 -7.05
N PRO A 409 -17.60 4.00 -6.28
CA PRO A 409 -16.22 4.27 -5.92
C PRO A 409 -15.29 4.22 -7.15
N ALA A 410 -14.39 5.19 -7.28
CA ALA A 410 -13.44 5.27 -8.40
C ALA A 410 -12.73 3.94 -8.67
N GLN A 411 -12.13 3.33 -7.65
CA GLN A 411 -11.39 2.07 -7.79
C GLN A 411 -12.25 0.87 -8.18
N ALA A 412 -13.55 0.93 -7.94
CA ALA A 412 -14.47 -0.16 -8.25
C ALA A 412 -14.95 -0.13 -9.71
N ILE A 413 -15.02 1.07 -10.30
CA ILE A 413 -15.57 1.28 -11.65
C ILE A 413 -14.55 1.70 -12.69
N GLU A 414 -13.31 2.04 -12.29
CA GLU A 414 -12.30 2.60 -13.19
C GLU A 414 -12.02 1.74 -14.43
N ARG A 415 -12.25 0.42 -14.34
CA ARG A 415 -11.96 -0.54 -15.41
C ARG A 415 -12.80 -1.81 -15.33
N GLY A 416 -12.87 -2.50 -16.48
CA GLY A 416 -13.50 -3.81 -16.59
C GLY A 416 -15.00 -3.78 -16.88
N TYR A 417 -15.58 -2.60 -17.07
CA TYR A 417 -16.99 -2.45 -17.39
C TYR A 417 -17.19 -1.69 -18.69
N ASN A 418 -18.02 -2.24 -19.54
CA ASN A 418 -18.52 -1.57 -20.74
C ASN A 418 -20.02 -1.38 -20.57
N ILE A 419 -20.40 -0.25 -19.95
CA ILE A 419 -21.80 0.03 -19.62
C ILE A 419 -22.42 0.78 -20.79
N VAL A 420 -23.09 0.01 -21.62
CA VAL A 420 -23.70 0.49 -22.87
C VAL A 420 -25.20 0.22 -22.91
N ASP A 421 -25.90 1.00 -23.73
CA ASP A 421 -27.30 0.76 -24.05
C ASP A 421 -27.44 -0.38 -25.07
N LYS A 422 -28.66 -0.75 -25.44
CA LYS A 422 -28.96 -1.77 -26.45
C LYS A 422 -28.47 -1.42 -27.85
N GLY A 423 -28.14 -0.18 -28.09
CA GLY A 423 -27.56 0.32 -29.34
C GLY A 423 -26.02 0.29 -29.33
N GLY A 424 -25.40 -0.09 -28.22
CA GLY A 424 -23.94 -0.09 -28.07
C GLY A 424 -23.37 1.31 -27.79
N HIS A 425 -24.20 2.28 -27.40
CA HIS A 425 -23.75 3.62 -27.00
C HIS A 425 -23.52 3.64 -25.49
N SER A 426 -22.65 4.55 -25.02
CA SER A 426 -22.44 4.75 -23.59
C SER A 426 -23.76 5.02 -22.86
N ALA A 427 -24.02 4.31 -21.79
CA ALA A 427 -25.16 4.56 -20.92
C ALA A 427 -25.10 5.92 -20.22
N PHE A 428 -23.89 6.45 -20.04
CA PHE A 428 -23.67 7.72 -19.36
C PHE A 428 -23.40 8.85 -20.33
N GLY A 429 -24.15 9.95 -20.16
CA GLY A 429 -23.95 11.23 -20.87
C GLY A 429 -22.92 12.11 -20.17
N SER A 430 -22.91 12.08 -18.82
CA SER A 430 -21.98 12.91 -18.03
C SER A 430 -21.40 12.14 -16.84
N VAL A 431 -20.18 12.52 -16.46
CA VAL A 431 -19.47 11.94 -15.29
C VAL A 431 -19.10 13.07 -14.33
N PHE A 432 -19.54 12.95 -13.08
CA PHE A 432 -19.21 13.89 -12.01
C PHE A 432 -18.19 13.27 -11.04
N PHE A 433 -17.06 13.90 -10.86
CA PHE A 433 -16.13 13.59 -9.78
C PHE A 433 -16.51 14.44 -8.56
N LEU A 434 -17.29 13.85 -7.64
CA LEU A 434 -17.71 14.52 -6.40
C LEU A 434 -16.57 14.71 -5.42
N VAL A 435 -15.52 13.93 -5.60
CA VAL A 435 -14.33 13.90 -4.76
C VAL A 435 -13.09 13.87 -5.64
N ARG A 436 -11.95 14.31 -5.11
CA ARG A 436 -10.67 14.00 -5.73
C ARG A 436 -10.41 12.51 -5.56
N PRO A 437 -10.28 11.72 -6.64
CA PRO A 437 -9.92 10.32 -6.53
C PRO A 437 -8.60 10.16 -5.79
N MET A 438 -8.60 9.32 -4.75
CA MET A 438 -7.43 9.04 -3.93
C MET A 438 -7.27 7.54 -3.78
N GLU A 439 -6.03 7.09 -3.81
CA GLU A 439 -5.71 5.74 -3.40
C GLU A 439 -5.89 5.57 -1.90
N VAL A 440 -6.06 4.32 -1.46
CA VAL A 440 -6.04 3.99 -0.03
C VAL A 440 -4.66 4.37 0.51
N PRO A 441 -4.56 5.30 1.48
CA PRO A 441 -3.27 5.82 1.94
C PRO A 441 -2.31 4.75 2.45
N ASP A 442 -2.86 3.63 2.92
CA ASP A 442 -2.12 2.54 3.57
C ASP A 442 -1.84 1.36 2.63
N GLU A 443 -2.12 1.49 1.33
CA GLU A 443 -1.83 0.42 0.36
C GLU A 443 -0.35 0.45 -0.05
N ILE A 444 0.45 -0.40 0.60
CA ILE A 444 1.90 -0.52 0.36
C ILE A 444 2.18 -0.98 -1.07
N SER A 445 1.39 -1.90 -1.63
CA SER A 445 1.58 -2.42 -2.98
C SER A 445 1.53 -1.32 -4.05
N SER A 446 0.59 -0.39 -3.93
CA SER A 446 0.50 0.76 -4.84
C SER A 446 1.73 1.67 -4.75
N LYS A 447 2.19 1.97 -3.53
CA LYS A 447 3.41 2.75 -3.31
C LYS A 447 4.64 2.07 -3.91
N CYS A 448 4.79 0.76 -3.71
CA CYS A 448 5.87 -0.03 -4.30
C CYS A 448 5.83 0.01 -5.83
N THR A 449 4.66 -0.16 -6.43
CA THR A 449 4.47 -0.11 -7.88
C THR A 449 4.89 1.24 -8.47
N LYS A 450 4.50 2.34 -7.84
CA LYS A 450 4.88 3.69 -8.27
C LYS A 450 6.37 3.95 -8.14
N LEU A 451 6.96 3.58 -7.00
CA LEU A 451 8.39 3.74 -6.77
C LEU A 451 9.22 2.87 -7.73
N ASN A 452 8.76 1.65 -8.02
CA ASN A 452 9.42 0.80 -9.03
C ASN A 452 9.31 1.41 -10.43
N GLY A 453 8.14 1.91 -10.82
CA GLY A 453 7.95 2.63 -12.09
C GLY A 453 8.85 3.86 -12.23
N TYR A 454 9.01 4.63 -11.14
CA TYR A 454 9.97 5.72 -11.10
C TYR A 454 11.41 5.24 -11.34
N LEU A 455 11.82 4.18 -10.64
CA LEU A 455 13.16 3.63 -10.75
C LEU A 455 13.45 3.09 -12.15
N GLU A 456 12.53 2.38 -12.75
CA GLU A 456 12.67 1.88 -14.11
C GLU A 456 12.85 3.03 -15.11
N ARG A 457 12.03 4.06 -15.00
CA ARG A 457 12.10 5.22 -15.89
C ARG A 457 13.41 6.00 -15.74
N HIS A 458 13.78 6.36 -14.51
CA HIS A 458 14.89 7.27 -14.27
C HIS A 458 16.26 6.60 -14.18
N CYS A 459 16.30 5.34 -13.72
CA CYS A 459 17.58 4.65 -13.55
C CYS A 459 18.00 3.88 -14.80
N VAL A 460 17.08 3.37 -15.59
CA VAL A 460 17.39 2.76 -16.88
C VAL A 460 17.95 3.81 -17.84
N LEU A 461 17.32 4.99 -17.90
CA LEU A 461 17.79 6.12 -18.71
C LEU A 461 19.18 6.64 -18.27
N SER A 462 19.54 6.48 -16.99
CA SER A 462 20.85 6.91 -16.47
C SER A 462 21.94 5.80 -16.54
N GLY A 463 21.70 4.69 -17.21
CA GLY A 463 22.65 3.58 -17.37
C GLY A 463 22.85 2.71 -16.13
N LYS A 464 22.07 2.91 -15.06
CA LYS A 464 22.13 2.12 -13.82
C LYS A 464 21.41 0.77 -14.01
N LYS A 465 22.15 -0.29 -14.33
CA LYS A 465 21.58 -1.58 -14.73
C LYS A 465 21.21 -2.50 -13.56
N ASN A 466 21.95 -2.46 -12.44
CA ASN A 466 21.68 -3.37 -11.33
C ASN A 466 20.71 -2.78 -10.30
N ALA A 467 19.99 -3.66 -9.58
CA ALA A 467 18.98 -3.26 -8.60
C ALA A 467 19.58 -2.50 -7.40
N PHE A 468 20.80 -2.84 -7.00
CA PHE A 468 21.49 -2.21 -5.88
C PHE A 468 21.81 -0.74 -6.17
N ASP A 469 22.38 -0.44 -7.34
CA ASP A 469 22.67 0.94 -7.76
C ASP A 469 21.39 1.77 -7.91
N ARG A 470 20.29 1.15 -8.38
CA ARG A 470 18.99 1.81 -8.48
C ARG A 470 18.43 2.15 -7.11
N ALA A 471 18.50 1.22 -6.18
CA ALA A 471 18.06 1.42 -4.80
C ALA A 471 18.90 2.49 -4.08
N ALA A 472 20.22 2.49 -4.27
CA ALA A 472 21.11 3.51 -3.71
C ALA A 472 20.79 4.91 -4.25
N LYS A 473 20.54 5.03 -5.56
CA LYS A 473 20.12 6.30 -6.17
C LYS A 473 18.78 6.78 -5.63
N LEU A 474 17.80 5.89 -5.48
CA LEU A 474 16.50 6.27 -4.91
C LEU A 474 16.65 6.81 -3.48
N ARG A 475 17.39 6.10 -2.63
CA ARG A 475 17.62 6.55 -1.25
C ARG A 475 18.32 7.90 -1.20
N SER A 476 19.37 8.08 -2.00
CA SER A 476 20.11 9.35 -2.10
C SER A 476 19.20 10.50 -2.53
N GLU A 477 18.38 10.28 -3.55
CA GLU A 477 17.45 11.30 -4.05
C GLU A 477 16.34 11.62 -3.04
N ALA A 478 15.76 10.60 -2.40
CA ALA A 478 14.76 10.78 -1.34
C ALA A 478 15.34 11.56 -0.16
N THR A 479 16.55 11.26 0.29
CA THR A 479 17.24 11.99 1.37
C THR A 479 17.50 13.43 0.97
N ARG A 480 17.94 13.67 -0.27
CA ARG A 480 18.16 15.02 -0.82
C ARG A 480 16.87 15.85 -0.81
N GLN A 481 15.78 15.30 -1.31
CA GLN A 481 14.48 15.96 -1.36
C GLN A 481 13.95 16.24 0.05
N TRP A 482 14.07 15.27 0.95
CA TRP A 482 13.68 15.45 2.34
C TRP A 482 14.44 16.61 3.01
N SER A 483 15.77 16.66 2.85
CA SER A 483 16.60 17.72 3.40
C SER A 483 16.25 19.12 2.84
N VAL A 484 15.83 19.18 1.58
CA VAL A 484 15.33 20.42 0.97
C VAL A 484 14.01 20.84 1.61
N MET A 485 13.08 19.90 1.82
CA MET A 485 11.80 20.19 2.48
C MET A 485 11.98 20.69 3.92
N GLU A 486 12.86 20.06 4.69
CA GLU A 486 13.16 20.49 6.07
C GLU A 486 13.70 21.92 6.13
N ARG A 487 14.54 22.31 5.16
CA ARG A 487 15.14 23.67 5.12
C ARG A 487 14.17 24.75 4.68
N GLN A 488 13.22 24.44 3.84
CA GLN A 488 12.33 25.42 3.19
C GLN A 488 10.96 25.59 3.85
N GLY A 489 10.63 24.79 4.87
CA GLY A 489 9.45 24.91 5.75
C GLY A 489 8.09 24.68 5.08
N LYS A 490 7.85 25.11 3.87
CA LYS A 490 6.64 24.86 3.09
C LYS A 490 6.96 24.89 1.60
N MET A 491 7.24 23.74 1.00
CA MET A 491 7.29 23.63 -0.45
C MET A 491 5.89 23.43 -1.04
N GLN A 492 5.62 24.09 -2.15
CA GLN A 492 4.45 23.73 -2.94
C GLN A 492 4.62 22.33 -3.51
N LEU A 493 3.62 21.46 -3.34
CA LEU A 493 3.63 20.09 -3.87
C LEU A 493 3.94 20.02 -5.37
N SER A 494 3.61 21.06 -6.12
CA SER A 494 3.89 21.17 -7.56
C SER A 494 5.38 21.20 -7.91
N SER A 495 6.24 21.65 -6.99
CA SER A 495 7.70 21.74 -7.19
C SER A 495 8.46 20.50 -6.73
N LEU A 496 7.79 19.54 -6.12
CA LEU A 496 8.41 18.30 -5.66
C LEU A 496 8.66 17.33 -6.80
N ASP A 497 9.77 16.59 -6.70
CA ASP A 497 10.01 15.41 -7.52
C ASP A 497 8.85 14.41 -7.42
N PRO A 498 8.51 13.68 -8.50
CA PRO A 498 7.48 12.65 -8.49
C PRO A 498 7.56 11.66 -7.33
N VAL A 499 8.76 11.29 -6.88
CA VAL A 499 8.98 10.41 -5.72
C VAL A 499 8.41 11.01 -4.45
N MET A 500 8.53 12.32 -4.27
CA MET A 500 8.05 13.01 -3.07
C MET A 500 6.55 13.33 -3.12
N LYS A 501 5.93 13.25 -4.31
CA LYS A 501 4.48 13.39 -4.48
C LYS A 501 3.73 12.08 -4.22
N LEU A 502 4.44 10.95 -4.23
CA LEU A 502 3.93 9.62 -3.91
C LEU A 502 3.78 9.41 -2.42
#